data_22425a93d6a455a464cd77885cc675da
#
_entry.id   22425a93d6a455a464cd77885cc675da
#
_cell.length_a   1.000
_cell.length_b   1.000
_cell.length_c   1.000
_cell.angle_alpha   90.00
_cell.angle_beta   90.00
_cell.angle_gamma   90.00
#
_symmetry.space_group_name_H-M   'P 1'
#
loop_
_entity.id
_entity.type
_entity.pdbx_description
1 polymer ?
#
loop_
_entity_poly.entity_id
_entity_poly.type
_entity_poly.pdbx_seq_one_letter_code
_entity_poly.pdbx_strand_id
1 'polypeptide(L)'
;MTDSRNYFAQVAGEWDQLRSGFFTEAMRDAAIQKAGLPEGAAVADVGTGTGFVLQGLVGKTGILVGFDESPEMIEVARGHFAGRPEVRFELAEGHYLPAEDNTFDAVFANMYLHHAPDPATAIAEMVRILKPGGKLVITDLDTHEQAWMRVEMSDRWLGFAREDVRKWYAAAGLSQIDIDCAEGTCDCSGPEEEDISLSIFVAVGEK
;
A
#
# COMPACT_ATOMS: atom_id res chain seq x y z
N MET A 1 -7.92 4.10 21.21
CA MET A 1 -7.30 3.78 19.92
C MET A 1 -7.53 4.98 19.06
N THR A 2 -6.49 5.65 18.63
CA THR A 2 -6.57 6.70 17.62
C THR A 2 -7.08 6.06 16.34
N ASP A 3 -8.09 6.67 15.73
CA ASP A 3 -8.62 6.21 14.46
C ASP A 3 -7.63 6.62 13.36
N SER A 4 -7.08 5.67 12.60
CA SER A 4 -6.07 5.92 11.56
C SER A 4 -6.56 6.96 10.56
N ARG A 5 -7.86 6.95 10.24
CA ARG A 5 -8.51 7.96 9.41
C ARG A 5 -8.34 9.38 9.96
N ASN A 6 -8.50 9.58 11.27
CA ASN A 6 -8.32 10.90 11.88
C ASN A 6 -6.85 11.34 11.86
N TYR A 7 -5.91 10.41 12.04
CA TYR A 7 -4.49 10.69 11.91
C TYR A 7 -4.15 11.16 10.49
N PHE A 8 -4.51 10.39 9.48
CA PHE A 8 -4.23 10.73 8.09
C PHE A 8 -4.93 12.00 7.62
N ALA A 9 -6.13 12.31 8.12
CA ALA A 9 -6.79 13.58 7.85
C ALA A 9 -5.98 14.79 8.36
N GLN A 10 -5.30 14.65 9.51
CA GLN A 10 -4.51 15.75 10.08
C GLN A 10 -3.18 15.97 9.34
N VAL A 11 -2.54 14.90 8.86
CA VAL A 11 -1.21 14.98 8.25
C VAL A 11 -1.23 15.05 6.73
N ALA A 12 -2.40 14.97 6.08
CA ALA A 12 -2.52 14.87 4.62
C ALA A 12 -1.74 15.93 3.84
N GLY A 13 -1.75 17.18 4.32
CA GLY A 13 -1.03 18.30 3.67
C GLY A 13 0.49 18.22 3.77
N GLU A 14 1.03 17.49 4.76
CA GLU A 14 2.46 17.35 5.03
C GLU A 14 2.93 15.90 4.78
N TRP A 15 2.01 15.01 4.38
CA TRP A 15 2.27 13.58 4.26
C TRP A 15 3.46 13.25 3.37
N ASP A 16 3.61 13.91 2.23
CA ASP A 16 4.71 13.64 1.30
C ASP A 16 6.08 13.95 1.90
N GLN A 17 6.15 14.94 2.77
CA GLN A 17 7.38 15.24 3.51
C GLN A 17 7.62 14.19 4.60
N LEU A 18 6.59 13.85 5.37
CA LEU A 18 6.68 12.85 6.44
C LEU A 18 7.10 11.49 5.91
N ARG A 19 6.40 10.98 4.87
CA ARG A 19 6.67 9.66 4.31
C ARG A 19 8.07 9.51 3.69
N SER A 20 8.68 10.61 3.23
CA SER A 20 10.00 10.56 2.59
C SER A 20 11.11 10.03 3.50
N GLY A 21 10.89 10.09 4.83
CA GLY A 21 11.75 9.46 5.83
C GLY A 21 11.51 7.96 6.00
N PHE A 22 10.36 7.44 5.57
CA PHE A 22 9.98 6.06 5.84
C PHE A 22 10.19 5.13 4.64
N PHE A 23 9.91 5.58 3.42
CA PHE A 23 10.07 4.76 2.23
C PHE A 23 10.38 5.61 0.99
N THR A 24 11.23 5.05 0.13
CA THR A 24 11.85 5.79 -0.99
C THR A 24 11.18 5.46 -2.32
N GLU A 25 11.45 6.30 -3.33
CA GLU A 25 11.04 6.03 -4.72
C GLU A 25 11.69 4.76 -5.27
N ALA A 26 12.93 4.44 -4.87
CA ALA A 26 13.61 3.22 -5.29
C ALA A 26 12.85 1.97 -4.82
N MET A 27 12.34 1.96 -3.56
CA MET A 27 11.52 0.87 -3.03
C MET A 27 10.22 0.72 -3.80
N ARG A 28 9.52 1.82 -4.09
CA ARG A 28 8.33 1.84 -4.94
C ARG A 28 8.61 1.25 -6.32
N ASP A 29 9.66 1.73 -6.98
CA ASP A 29 9.98 1.34 -8.34
C ASP A 29 10.39 -0.14 -8.41
N ALA A 30 11.10 -0.66 -7.39
CA ALA A 30 11.40 -2.09 -7.25
C ALA A 30 10.12 -2.93 -7.09
N ALA A 31 9.16 -2.49 -6.26
CA ALA A 31 7.87 -3.16 -6.10
C ALA A 31 7.07 -3.16 -7.41
N ILE A 32 7.04 -2.04 -8.13
CA ILE A 32 6.41 -1.94 -9.46
C ILE A 32 7.07 -2.90 -10.46
N GLN A 33 8.40 -3.00 -10.45
CA GLN A 33 9.13 -3.91 -11.34
C GLN A 33 8.79 -5.38 -11.05
N LYS A 34 8.65 -5.77 -9.77
CA LYS A 34 8.26 -7.14 -9.39
C LYS A 34 6.84 -7.50 -9.88
N ALA A 35 5.96 -6.55 -10.07
CA ALA A 35 4.64 -6.77 -10.66
C ALA A 35 4.71 -7.25 -12.12
N GLY A 36 5.70 -6.83 -12.88
CA GLY A 36 5.87 -7.24 -14.29
C GLY A 36 4.66 -6.87 -15.15
N LEU A 37 4.19 -5.63 -15.04
CA LEU A 37 2.95 -5.16 -15.64
C LEU A 37 2.96 -5.25 -17.17
N PRO A 38 1.88 -5.72 -17.79
CA PRO A 38 1.71 -5.63 -19.24
C PRO A 38 1.50 -4.17 -19.68
N GLU A 39 1.76 -3.89 -20.95
CA GLU A 39 1.45 -2.59 -21.54
C GLU A 39 -0.05 -2.29 -21.46
N GLY A 40 -0.40 -1.08 -21.03
CA GLY A 40 -1.79 -0.67 -20.88
C GLY A 40 -2.52 -1.29 -19.68
N ALA A 41 -1.81 -1.88 -18.73
CA ALA A 41 -2.39 -2.50 -17.53
C ALA A 41 -3.36 -1.57 -16.80
N ALA A 42 -4.48 -2.13 -16.31
CA ALA A 42 -5.33 -1.49 -15.33
C ALA A 42 -4.81 -1.82 -13.92
N VAL A 43 -4.52 -0.80 -13.13
CA VAL A 43 -3.89 -0.95 -11.83
C VAL A 43 -4.69 -0.26 -10.74
N ALA A 44 -4.83 -0.93 -9.59
CA ALA A 44 -5.37 -0.36 -8.36
C ALA A 44 -4.27 -0.17 -7.31
N ASP A 45 -4.43 0.86 -6.46
CA ASP A 45 -3.57 1.13 -5.31
C ASP A 45 -4.46 1.34 -4.08
N VAL A 46 -4.37 0.46 -3.09
CA VAL A 46 -5.21 0.42 -1.89
C VAL A 46 -4.45 1.02 -0.72
N GLY A 47 -5.09 1.99 -0.04
CA GLY A 47 -4.38 2.88 0.88
C GLY A 47 -3.46 3.82 0.10
N THR A 48 -3.97 4.39 -1.00
CA THR A 48 -3.16 5.17 -1.95
C THR A 48 -2.55 6.44 -1.37
N GLY A 49 -3.12 6.95 -0.26
CA GLY A 49 -2.71 8.21 0.35
C GLY A 49 -2.73 9.35 -0.66
N THR A 50 -1.59 10.02 -0.81
CA THR A 50 -1.40 11.10 -1.79
C THR A 50 -1.05 10.61 -3.21
N GLY A 51 -1.10 9.27 -3.44
CA GLY A 51 -0.88 8.66 -4.76
C GLY A 51 0.57 8.28 -5.05
N PHE A 52 1.37 7.98 -4.04
CA PHE A 52 2.80 7.71 -4.19
C PHE A 52 3.11 6.56 -5.17
N VAL A 53 2.41 5.42 -5.08
CA VAL A 53 2.60 4.30 -6.01
C VAL A 53 2.17 4.69 -7.41
N LEU A 54 1.01 5.36 -7.52
CA LEU A 54 0.47 5.78 -8.82
C LEU A 54 1.39 6.76 -9.56
N GLN A 55 2.15 7.62 -8.85
CA GLN A 55 3.15 8.49 -9.47
C GLN A 55 4.21 7.70 -10.25
N GLY A 56 4.63 6.55 -9.74
CA GLY A 56 5.58 5.66 -10.42
C GLY A 56 5.01 4.97 -11.67
N LEU A 57 3.69 4.94 -11.83
CA LEU A 57 2.96 4.23 -12.89
C LEU A 57 2.42 5.14 -14.00
N VAL A 58 2.30 6.45 -13.75
CA VAL A 58 1.82 7.42 -14.76
C VAL A 58 2.63 7.33 -16.04
N GLY A 59 1.94 7.23 -17.17
CA GLY A 59 2.55 7.14 -18.49
C GLY A 59 3.17 5.77 -18.84
N LYS A 60 3.11 4.79 -17.93
CA LYS A 60 3.59 3.42 -18.14
C LYS A 60 2.46 2.39 -18.26
N THR A 61 1.28 2.74 -17.78
CA THR A 61 0.10 1.86 -17.68
C THR A 61 -1.12 2.52 -18.32
N GLY A 62 -2.27 1.82 -18.31
CA GLY A 62 -3.55 2.33 -18.77
C GLY A 62 -4.30 3.08 -17.66
N ILE A 63 -5.34 2.46 -17.12
CA ILE A 63 -6.17 3.06 -16.06
C ILE A 63 -5.51 2.85 -14.70
N LEU A 64 -5.46 3.90 -13.90
CA LEU A 64 -4.97 3.92 -12.54
C LEU A 64 -6.11 4.31 -11.58
N VAL A 65 -6.36 3.51 -10.54
CA VAL A 65 -7.37 3.79 -9.52
C VAL A 65 -6.76 3.74 -8.14
N GLY A 66 -6.77 4.85 -7.40
CA GLY A 66 -6.39 4.91 -6.00
C GLY A 66 -7.61 4.81 -5.09
N PHE A 67 -7.54 3.94 -4.09
CA PHE A 67 -8.55 3.79 -3.04
C PHE A 67 -7.96 4.25 -1.70
N ASP A 68 -8.68 5.08 -0.96
CA ASP A 68 -8.28 5.50 0.39
C ASP A 68 -9.51 5.79 1.24
N GLU A 69 -9.40 5.62 2.56
CA GLU A 69 -10.50 5.92 3.49
C GLU A 69 -10.53 7.40 3.92
N SER A 70 -9.44 8.17 3.70
CA SER A 70 -9.34 9.59 4.04
C SER A 70 -9.71 10.48 2.85
N PRO A 71 -10.79 11.27 2.96
CA PRO A 71 -11.14 12.26 1.95
C PRO A 71 -10.04 13.31 1.75
N GLU A 72 -9.31 13.65 2.82
CA GLU A 72 -8.23 14.64 2.81
C GLU A 72 -7.03 14.14 2.00
N MET A 73 -6.65 12.87 2.16
CA MET A 73 -5.62 12.25 1.34
C MET A 73 -6.01 12.23 -0.14
N ILE A 74 -7.25 11.84 -0.43
CA ILE A 74 -7.78 11.84 -1.82
C ILE A 74 -7.77 13.24 -2.42
N GLU A 75 -8.09 14.28 -1.67
CA GLU A 75 -8.07 15.67 -2.18
C GLU A 75 -6.65 16.09 -2.56
N VAL A 76 -5.65 15.80 -1.74
CA VAL A 76 -4.23 16.03 -2.06
C VAL A 76 -3.82 15.24 -3.30
N ALA A 77 -4.16 13.94 -3.35
CA ALA A 77 -3.88 13.10 -4.50
C ALA A 77 -4.48 13.66 -5.79
N ARG A 78 -5.74 14.08 -5.81
CA ARG A 78 -6.39 14.72 -6.96
C ARG A 78 -5.64 15.96 -7.43
N GLY A 79 -5.07 16.74 -6.49
CA GLY A 79 -4.21 17.88 -6.82
C GLY A 79 -2.94 17.46 -7.57
N HIS A 80 -2.25 16.40 -7.11
CA HIS A 80 -1.04 15.89 -7.74
C HIS A 80 -1.27 15.34 -9.16
N PHE A 81 -2.44 14.78 -9.41
CA PHE A 81 -2.79 14.18 -10.70
C PHE A 81 -3.72 15.06 -11.55
N ALA A 82 -3.75 16.38 -11.29
CA ALA A 82 -4.53 17.32 -12.10
C ALA A 82 -4.11 17.24 -13.59
N GLY A 83 -5.10 17.05 -14.47
CA GLY A 83 -4.84 16.89 -15.91
C GLY A 83 -4.44 15.47 -16.35
N ARG A 84 -4.57 14.47 -15.49
CA ARG A 84 -4.33 13.04 -15.77
C ARG A 84 -5.66 12.26 -15.80
N PRO A 85 -6.39 12.24 -16.93
CA PRO A 85 -7.71 11.60 -17.01
C PRO A 85 -7.68 10.08 -16.81
N GLU A 86 -6.52 9.46 -16.99
CA GLU A 86 -6.28 8.02 -16.74
C GLU A 86 -6.23 7.67 -15.24
N VAL A 87 -6.08 8.66 -14.35
CA VAL A 87 -6.00 8.44 -12.89
C VAL A 87 -7.31 8.84 -12.23
N ARG A 88 -7.84 7.95 -11.38
CA ARG A 88 -9.06 8.17 -10.61
C ARG A 88 -8.82 7.86 -9.14
N PHE A 89 -9.57 8.52 -8.27
CA PHE A 89 -9.52 8.29 -6.83
C PHE A 89 -10.93 8.09 -6.29
N GLU A 90 -11.09 7.03 -5.50
CA GLU A 90 -12.36 6.66 -4.88
C GLU A 90 -12.20 6.47 -3.37
N LEU A 91 -13.17 6.98 -2.62
CA LEU A 91 -13.22 6.81 -1.18
C LEU A 91 -13.65 5.37 -0.88
N ALA A 92 -12.80 4.61 -0.19
CA ALA A 92 -13.09 3.22 0.14
C ALA A 92 -12.30 2.75 1.35
N GLU A 93 -12.91 1.85 2.12
CA GLU A 93 -12.20 1.07 3.13
C GLU A 93 -11.64 -0.20 2.48
N GLY A 94 -10.40 -0.59 2.82
CA GLY A 94 -9.71 -1.67 2.12
C GLY A 94 -10.29 -3.07 2.27
N HIS A 95 -11.30 -3.25 3.13
CA HIS A 95 -12.07 -4.48 3.23
C HIS A 95 -13.35 -4.47 2.36
N TYR A 96 -13.66 -3.34 1.71
CA TYR A 96 -14.74 -3.18 0.74
C TYR A 96 -14.37 -2.15 -0.32
N LEU A 97 -13.96 -2.64 -1.48
CA LEU A 97 -13.53 -1.80 -2.60
C LEU A 97 -14.66 -1.68 -3.63
N PRO A 98 -15.06 -0.46 -4.04
CA PRO A 98 -16.13 -0.22 -5.02
C PRO A 98 -15.66 -0.54 -6.45
N ALA A 99 -15.24 -1.76 -6.67
CA ALA A 99 -14.79 -2.29 -7.95
C ALA A 99 -15.36 -3.68 -8.18
N GLU A 100 -15.63 -4.00 -9.46
CA GLU A 100 -16.10 -5.33 -9.85
C GLU A 100 -15.00 -6.39 -9.71
N ASP A 101 -15.40 -7.65 -9.59
CA ASP A 101 -14.47 -8.78 -9.60
C ASP A 101 -13.66 -8.79 -10.90
N ASN A 102 -12.39 -9.18 -10.81
CA ASN A 102 -11.52 -9.39 -11.97
C ASN A 102 -11.37 -8.15 -12.86
N THR A 103 -11.18 -6.99 -12.26
CA THR A 103 -11.08 -5.69 -12.95
C THR A 103 -9.62 -5.31 -13.26
N PHE A 104 -8.69 -5.56 -12.34
CA PHE A 104 -7.33 -5.03 -12.42
C PHE A 104 -6.29 -6.10 -12.78
N ASP A 105 -5.29 -5.70 -13.57
CA ASP A 105 -4.14 -6.53 -13.91
C ASP A 105 -3.13 -6.60 -12.76
N ALA A 106 -3.08 -5.56 -11.92
CA ALA A 106 -2.35 -5.56 -10.66
C ALA A 106 -3.06 -4.73 -9.59
N VAL A 107 -2.86 -5.12 -8.32
CA VAL A 107 -3.26 -4.36 -7.14
C VAL A 107 -2.02 -4.16 -6.27
N PHE A 108 -1.80 -2.91 -5.87
CA PHE A 108 -0.75 -2.52 -4.94
C PHE A 108 -1.34 -2.12 -3.60
N ALA A 109 -0.58 -2.32 -2.53
CA ALA A 109 -0.79 -1.69 -1.23
C ALA A 109 0.59 -1.43 -0.62
N ASN A 110 0.92 -0.16 -0.41
CA ASN A 110 2.22 0.23 0.12
C ASN A 110 2.05 0.88 1.48
N MET A 111 2.66 0.29 2.51
CA MET A 111 2.61 0.77 3.90
C MET A 111 1.16 1.00 4.38
N TYR A 112 0.27 0.08 4.02
CA TYR A 112 -1.16 0.16 4.30
C TYR A 112 -1.62 -0.94 5.26
N LEU A 113 -1.09 -2.17 5.09
CA LEU A 113 -1.66 -3.35 5.74
C LEU A 113 -1.60 -3.27 7.27
N HIS A 114 -0.57 -2.63 7.82
CA HIS A 114 -0.42 -2.43 9.28
C HIS A 114 -1.44 -1.45 9.88
N HIS A 115 -2.18 -0.71 9.06
CA HIS A 115 -3.33 0.10 9.48
C HIS A 115 -4.67 -0.64 9.34
N ALA A 116 -4.73 -1.70 8.53
CA ALA A 116 -5.95 -2.44 8.25
C ALA A 116 -6.53 -3.10 9.51
N PRO A 117 -7.86 -3.00 9.75
CA PRO A 117 -8.49 -3.68 10.89
C PRO A 117 -8.32 -5.20 10.86
N ASP A 118 -8.41 -5.79 9.68
CA ASP A 118 -8.23 -7.22 9.39
C ASP A 118 -7.40 -7.39 8.11
N PRO A 119 -6.09 -7.64 8.23
CA PRO A 119 -5.20 -7.81 7.09
C PRO A 119 -5.60 -8.93 6.14
N ALA A 120 -6.10 -10.06 6.66
CA ALA A 120 -6.50 -11.20 5.83
C ALA A 120 -7.74 -10.86 4.97
N THR A 121 -8.72 -10.18 5.55
CA THR A 121 -9.91 -9.71 4.82
C THR A 121 -9.53 -8.65 3.77
N ALA A 122 -8.63 -7.72 4.09
CA ALA A 122 -8.16 -6.72 3.13
C ALA A 122 -7.45 -7.38 1.94
N ILE A 123 -6.58 -8.37 2.19
CA ILE A 123 -5.90 -9.15 1.14
C ILE A 123 -6.94 -9.89 0.26
N ALA A 124 -7.93 -10.56 0.87
CA ALA A 124 -8.96 -11.26 0.12
C ALA A 124 -9.76 -10.33 -0.80
N GLU A 125 -10.06 -9.11 -0.34
CA GLU A 125 -10.76 -8.11 -1.14
C GLU A 125 -9.90 -7.58 -2.29
N MET A 126 -8.60 -7.33 -2.06
CA MET A 126 -7.65 -6.98 -3.12
C MET A 126 -7.57 -8.09 -4.19
N VAL A 127 -7.56 -9.35 -3.75
CA VAL A 127 -7.55 -10.51 -4.68
C VAL A 127 -8.87 -10.62 -5.44
N ARG A 128 -10.02 -10.30 -4.83
CA ARG A 128 -11.33 -10.30 -5.52
C ARG A 128 -11.30 -9.45 -6.78
N ILE A 129 -10.77 -8.22 -6.69
CA ILE A 129 -10.73 -7.27 -7.81
C ILE A 129 -9.62 -7.54 -8.83
N LEU A 130 -8.65 -8.44 -8.53
CA LEU A 130 -7.64 -8.90 -9.50
C LEU A 130 -8.24 -9.80 -10.56
N LYS A 131 -7.79 -9.65 -11.79
CA LYS A 131 -8.04 -10.60 -12.89
C LYS A 131 -7.30 -11.93 -12.64
N PRO A 132 -7.77 -13.05 -13.23
CA PRO A 132 -6.95 -14.24 -13.32
C PRO A 132 -5.61 -13.95 -14.01
N GLY A 133 -4.49 -14.38 -13.41
CA GLY A 133 -3.13 -14.04 -13.82
C GLY A 133 -2.66 -12.66 -13.38
N GLY A 134 -3.51 -11.86 -12.73
CA GLY A 134 -3.14 -10.57 -12.14
C GLY A 134 -2.32 -10.72 -10.87
N LYS A 135 -1.58 -9.68 -10.48
CA LYS A 135 -0.67 -9.73 -9.34
C LYS A 135 -1.06 -8.79 -8.21
N LEU A 136 -1.00 -9.32 -6.98
CA LEU A 136 -1.04 -8.52 -5.76
C LEU A 136 0.39 -8.23 -5.31
N VAL A 137 0.70 -6.96 -5.08
CA VAL A 137 2.01 -6.51 -4.55
C VAL A 137 1.79 -5.70 -3.29
N ILE A 138 2.30 -6.18 -2.17
CA ILE A 138 2.25 -5.46 -0.88
C ILE A 138 3.66 -5.21 -0.39
N THR A 139 3.96 -3.96 -0.04
CA THR A 139 5.14 -3.59 0.74
C THR A 139 4.68 -3.15 2.12
N ASP A 140 5.27 -3.74 3.17
CA ASP A 140 4.92 -3.40 4.55
C ASP A 140 6.05 -3.77 5.52
N LEU A 141 5.91 -3.40 6.79
CA LEU A 141 6.90 -3.61 7.82
C LEU A 141 7.01 -5.09 8.22
N ASP A 142 8.23 -5.61 8.33
CA ASP A 142 8.51 -6.83 9.10
C ASP A 142 8.18 -6.59 10.58
N THR A 143 7.86 -7.65 11.32
CA THR A 143 7.56 -7.57 12.76
C THR A 143 8.63 -6.81 13.54
N HIS A 144 8.21 -5.85 14.37
CA HIS A 144 9.08 -5.05 15.23
C HIS A 144 8.43 -4.78 16.60
N GLU A 145 9.20 -4.17 17.53
CA GLU A 145 8.77 -3.92 18.91
C GLU A 145 8.52 -2.42 19.22
N GLN A 146 8.48 -1.54 18.22
CA GLN A 146 8.33 -0.10 18.36
C GLN A 146 6.90 0.29 18.76
N ALA A 147 6.55 0.09 20.05
CA ALA A 147 5.19 0.26 20.55
C ALA A 147 4.67 1.71 20.45
N TRP A 148 5.54 2.71 20.41
CA TRP A 148 5.20 4.12 20.27
C TRP A 148 4.50 4.41 18.93
N MET A 149 4.78 3.64 17.86
CA MET A 149 4.15 3.80 16.56
C MET A 149 2.63 3.60 16.60
N ARG A 150 2.13 2.81 17.56
CA ARG A 150 0.68 2.69 17.81
C ARG A 150 0.03 4.01 18.22
N VAL A 151 0.77 4.88 18.89
CA VAL A 151 0.27 6.13 19.41
C VAL A 151 0.52 7.28 18.44
N GLU A 152 1.72 7.37 17.91
CA GLU A 152 2.17 8.49 17.08
C GLU A 152 1.85 8.31 15.60
N MET A 153 1.88 7.06 15.09
CA MET A 153 1.63 6.73 13.69
C MET A 153 0.26 6.08 13.45
N SER A 154 -0.50 5.80 14.53
CA SER A 154 -1.79 5.07 14.48
C SER A 154 -1.69 3.65 13.95
N ASP A 155 -0.55 2.98 14.10
CA ASP A 155 -0.36 1.59 13.69
C ASP A 155 -1.24 0.67 14.51
N ARG A 156 -2.01 -0.18 13.85
CA ARG A 156 -2.76 -1.27 14.51
C ARG A 156 -1.86 -2.47 14.75
N TRP A 157 -0.98 -2.75 13.81
CA TRP A 157 -0.05 -3.88 13.82
C TRP A 157 1.38 -3.35 13.82
N LEU A 158 2.25 -3.98 14.60
CA LEU A 158 3.68 -3.67 14.62
C LEU A 158 4.41 -4.56 13.60
N GLY A 159 4.05 -4.38 12.32
CA GLY A 159 4.54 -5.19 11.23
C GLY A 159 4.03 -6.64 11.25
N PHE A 160 4.49 -7.45 10.32
CA PHE A 160 4.01 -8.81 10.08
C PHE A 160 5.14 -9.82 9.94
N ALA A 161 4.93 -11.03 10.45
CA ALA A 161 5.76 -12.16 10.10
C ALA A 161 5.47 -12.55 8.63
N ARG A 162 6.50 -12.66 7.81
CA ARG A 162 6.39 -13.01 6.38
C ARG A 162 5.64 -14.32 6.16
N GLU A 163 5.77 -15.27 7.10
CA GLU A 163 5.03 -16.53 7.06
C GLU A 163 3.51 -16.35 7.21
N ASP A 164 3.05 -15.38 7.99
CA ASP A 164 1.63 -15.09 8.14
C ASP A 164 1.08 -14.38 6.88
N VAL A 165 1.85 -13.46 6.31
CA VAL A 165 1.53 -12.86 5.00
C VAL A 165 1.41 -13.94 3.93
N ARG A 166 2.33 -14.90 3.87
CA ARG A 166 2.29 -16.04 2.94
C ARG A 166 1.02 -16.88 3.11
N LYS A 167 0.60 -17.14 4.37
CA LYS A 167 -0.64 -17.87 4.66
C LYS A 167 -1.87 -17.10 4.18
N TRP A 168 -1.94 -15.79 4.40
CA TRP A 168 -3.07 -14.97 3.94
C TRP A 168 -3.15 -14.92 2.41
N TYR A 169 -2.02 -14.77 1.73
CA TYR A 169 -1.94 -14.85 0.26
C TYR A 169 -2.47 -16.19 -0.27
N ALA A 170 -1.98 -17.29 0.29
CA ALA A 170 -2.41 -18.63 -0.11
C ALA A 170 -3.90 -18.86 0.20
N ALA A 171 -4.39 -18.42 1.36
CA ALA A 171 -5.79 -18.53 1.75
C ALA A 171 -6.73 -17.69 0.84
N ALA A 172 -6.24 -16.57 0.31
CA ALA A 172 -6.95 -15.75 -0.66
C ALA A 172 -6.92 -16.32 -2.09
N GLY A 173 -6.22 -17.43 -2.32
CA GLY A 173 -6.16 -18.11 -3.62
C GLY A 173 -4.99 -17.69 -4.52
N LEU A 174 -4.02 -16.94 -3.99
CA LEU A 174 -2.83 -16.57 -4.74
C LEU A 174 -1.84 -17.75 -4.84
N SER A 175 -1.16 -17.82 -5.96
CA SER A 175 -0.08 -18.75 -6.27
C SER A 175 1.23 -17.98 -6.55
N GLN A 176 2.34 -18.69 -6.82
CA GLN A 176 3.65 -18.10 -7.13
C GLN A 176 4.07 -17.03 -6.09
N ILE A 177 3.81 -17.31 -4.79
CA ILE A 177 4.02 -16.35 -3.72
C ILE A 177 5.51 -16.18 -3.44
N ASP A 178 6.03 -14.98 -3.71
CA ASP A 178 7.37 -14.53 -3.38
C ASP A 178 7.30 -13.44 -2.31
N ILE A 179 8.09 -13.57 -1.24
CA ILE A 179 8.20 -12.55 -0.18
C ILE A 179 9.67 -12.35 0.12
N ASP A 180 10.17 -11.16 -0.19
CA ASP A 180 11.58 -10.80 -0.10
C ASP A 180 11.75 -9.49 0.69
N CYS A 181 12.97 -9.09 0.98
CA CYS A 181 13.25 -7.75 1.47
C CYS A 181 12.94 -6.72 0.38
N ALA A 182 12.29 -5.63 0.74
CA ALA A 182 12.32 -4.45 -0.10
C ALA A 182 13.76 -3.89 -0.11
N GLU A 183 14.16 -3.25 -1.22
CA GLU A 183 15.45 -2.58 -1.27
C GLU A 183 15.41 -1.32 -0.40
N GLY A 184 15.93 -1.42 0.84
CA GLY A 184 15.96 -0.35 1.82
C GLY A 184 15.33 -0.72 3.15
N THR A 185 15.33 0.25 4.05
CA THR A 185 14.76 0.19 5.38
C THR A 185 13.84 1.37 5.61
N CYS A 186 12.89 1.24 6.53
CA CYS A 186 12.14 2.35 7.06
C CYS A 186 12.98 2.97 8.17
N ASP A 187 13.57 4.13 7.91
CA ASP A 187 14.36 4.85 8.89
C ASP A 187 13.50 5.95 9.53
N CYS A 188 13.36 5.93 10.84
CA CYS A 188 12.58 6.90 11.59
C CYS A 188 13.28 7.26 12.90
N SER A 189 12.94 8.44 13.44
CA SER A 189 13.40 8.86 14.76
C SER A 189 12.36 8.45 15.80
N GLY A 190 12.78 7.71 16.82
CA GLY A 190 11.96 7.37 17.97
C GLY A 190 11.71 8.57 18.89
N PRO A 191 10.82 8.43 19.91
CA PRO A 191 10.46 9.49 20.83
C PRO A 191 11.65 10.01 21.65
N GLU A 192 12.72 9.23 21.83
CA GLU A 192 13.95 9.59 22.53
C GLU A 192 15.05 10.09 21.59
N GLU A 193 14.70 10.53 20.36
CA GLU A 193 15.63 10.97 19.30
C GLU A 193 16.61 9.87 18.86
N GLU A 194 16.28 8.60 19.09
CA GLU A 194 17.06 7.46 18.62
C GLU A 194 16.76 7.16 17.14
N ASP A 195 17.79 6.85 16.37
CA ASP A 195 17.64 6.41 14.99
C ASP A 195 17.16 4.95 14.97
N ILE A 196 15.98 4.72 14.39
CA ILE A 196 15.36 3.41 14.26
C ILE A 196 15.32 3.03 12.79
N SER A 197 15.82 1.83 12.47
CA SER A 197 15.76 1.27 11.12
C SER A 197 14.91 0.00 11.15
N LEU A 198 13.78 0.03 10.45
CA LEU A 198 12.84 -1.10 10.35
C LEU A 198 12.96 -1.76 8.99
N SER A 199 12.94 -3.08 8.99
CA SER A 199 12.96 -3.87 7.78
C SER A 199 11.58 -3.85 7.11
N ILE A 200 11.58 -3.72 5.78
CA ILE A 200 10.39 -3.73 4.93
C ILE A 200 10.44 -4.96 4.02
N PHE A 201 9.35 -5.69 3.93
CA PHE A 201 9.19 -6.75 2.95
C PHE A 201 8.44 -6.27 1.70
N VAL A 202 8.65 -6.96 0.59
CA VAL A 202 7.80 -6.91 -0.60
C VAL A 202 7.23 -8.30 -0.86
N ALA A 203 5.91 -8.43 -0.83
CA ALA A 203 5.20 -9.67 -1.12
C ALA A 203 4.52 -9.57 -2.47
N VAL A 204 4.69 -10.58 -3.33
CA VAL A 204 4.04 -10.71 -4.63
C VAL A 204 3.34 -12.05 -4.70
N GLY A 205 2.13 -12.09 -5.26
CA GLY A 205 1.39 -13.32 -5.54
C GLY A 205 0.55 -13.15 -6.80
N GLU A 206 0.31 -14.25 -7.51
CA GLU A 206 -0.48 -14.29 -8.76
C GLU A 206 -1.82 -15.00 -8.52
N LYS A 207 -2.93 -14.40 -8.99
CA LYS A 207 -4.28 -14.97 -8.89
C LYS A 207 -4.53 -16.05 -9.93
#